data_11629373a3df7cfafac3e98200bec3b5
#
_entry.id   11629373a3df7cfafac3e98200bec3b5
#
_cell.length_a   1.000
_cell.length_b   1.000
_cell.length_c   1.000
_cell.angle_alpha   90.00
_cell.angle_beta   90.00
_cell.angle_gamma   90.00
#
_symmetry.space_group_name_H-M   'P 1'
#
loop_
_entity.id
_entity.type
_entity.pdbx_description
1 polymer ?
#
loop_
_entity_poly.entity_id
_entity_poly.type
_entity_poly.pdbx_seq_one_letter_code
_entity_poly.pdbx_strand_id
1 'polypeptide(L)'
;MLSRSRSESHPASIEHFSSTRTKRIPLPLVLVDGNKPTDYATSASAKRLAAPDWPLLPWSRGPLSDFVISALSQQPGTLGAAPRVVGVDALSDDDFALALYLCYEVHYRAVSDAGWEWDPDLLTFRAELERAFEDRLRDEVAVIGSRFPFEVVSALDELIRAQSGPSLSAYILESGTLDQLREFCMHRSAYQLKEADPHTFGIPRLTGEAKAAMVEIQYEEYGSGVAAEMHSVLFANTMRALDLDPSCGSYVEVLPGTTLATVNLVSMFALHRRWRAALVGHLAVFEMTSVEPMARYSKALARFGIGPEGRRFYDVHVIADERHALIARDRMVAGLVRAEPELGPDVLFGAAAILMLEQKFATHLLGAWALNQSSLVQWNLSAS
;
A
#
# COMPACT_ATOMS: atom_id res chain seq x y z
N MET A 1 -12.39 75.15 21.80
CA MET A 1 -11.67 75.11 23.08
C MET A 1 -11.00 73.75 23.14
N LEU A 2 -9.78 73.66 22.68
CA LEU A 2 -8.47 73.69 23.34
C LEU A 2 -8.39 72.69 24.53
N SER A 3 -7.70 71.58 24.38
CA SER A 3 -6.32 71.58 24.88
C SER A 3 -5.60 70.26 24.38
N ARG A 4 -4.38 70.49 23.89
CA ARG A 4 -3.38 69.48 23.60
C ARG A 4 -2.68 69.09 24.93
N SER A 5 -2.34 67.80 25.10
CA SER A 5 -1.22 67.43 25.95
C SER A 5 -0.31 66.41 25.22
N ARG A 6 0.92 66.79 25.07
CA ARG A 6 2.07 65.95 24.65
C ARG A 6 2.51 65.11 25.85
N SER A 7 2.98 63.92 25.62
CA SER A 7 3.94 63.21 26.45
C SER A 7 4.79 62.30 25.60
N GLU A 8 5.93 62.61 25.40
CA GLU A 8 7.28 62.17 25.67
C GLU A 8 7.54 60.69 25.37
N SER A 9 8.42 60.54 24.38
CA SER A 9 9.10 59.32 23.95
C SER A 9 10.24 58.95 24.94
N HIS A 10 10.26 57.70 25.40
CA HIS A 10 11.46 57.07 25.96
C HIS A 10 11.96 55.95 25.05
N PRO A 11 13.26 55.86 24.80
CA PRO A 11 13.82 54.77 23.99
C PRO A 11 14.09 53.56 24.88
N ALA A 12 13.58 52.39 24.46
CA ALA A 12 13.91 51.11 25.07
C ALA A 12 15.29 50.62 24.61
N SER A 13 16.07 50.27 25.58
CA SER A 13 17.46 49.80 25.48
C SER A 13 17.51 48.44 24.75
N ILE A 14 18.44 48.36 23.82
CA ILE A 14 18.80 47.08 23.14
C ILE A 14 19.73 46.30 24.09
N GLU A 15 19.25 45.23 24.67
CA GLU A 15 20.09 44.28 25.39
C GLU A 15 20.82 43.35 24.39
N HIS A 16 22.13 43.39 24.46
CA HIS A 16 23.04 42.48 23.77
C HIS A 16 22.90 41.07 24.32
N PHE A 17 22.37 40.15 23.48
CA PHE A 17 22.48 38.72 23.75
C PHE A 17 23.91 38.24 23.46
N SER A 18 24.62 37.92 24.54
CA SER A 18 25.94 37.32 24.56
C SER A 18 25.86 35.90 23.94
N SER A 19 26.67 35.70 22.90
CA SER A 19 26.93 34.40 22.25
C SER A 19 27.62 33.44 23.22
N THR A 20 26.89 32.48 23.76
CA THR A 20 27.47 31.32 24.44
C THR A 20 28.01 30.33 23.43
N ARG A 21 29.32 30.30 23.28
CA ARG A 21 30.08 29.27 22.55
C ARG A 21 29.79 27.89 23.15
N THR A 22 29.08 27.04 22.40
CA THR A 22 28.99 25.62 22.71
C THR A 22 30.37 24.96 22.57
N LYS A 23 30.91 24.45 23.66
CA LYS A 23 32.15 23.67 23.68
C LYS A 23 31.92 22.37 22.92
N ARG A 24 32.63 22.18 21.81
CA ARG A 24 32.77 20.88 21.15
C ARG A 24 33.54 19.94 22.08
N ILE A 25 32.94 18.81 22.42
CA ILE A 25 33.61 17.69 23.07
C ILE A 25 34.46 16.99 21.99
N PRO A 26 35.77 16.85 22.17
CA PRO A 26 36.60 16.14 21.21
C PRO A 26 36.37 14.62 21.35
N LEU A 27 36.06 13.97 20.24
CA LEU A 27 36.10 12.49 20.12
C LEU A 27 37.56 12.03 20.28
N PRO A 28 37.84 10.91 20.97
CA PRO A 28 39.20 10.41 21.11
C PRO A 28 39.76 9.95 19.75
N LEU A 29 40.92 10.54 19.39
CA LEU A 29 41.74 10.03 18.28
C LEU A 29 42.31 8.69 18.69
N VAL A 30 41.87 7.64 17.99
CA VAL A 30 42.57 6.35 17.97
C VAL A 30 43.74 6.52 17.00
N LEU A 31 44.94 6.62 17.51
CA LEU A 31 46.18 6.51 16.73
C LEU A 31 46.32 5.08 16.26
N VAL A 32 46.16 4.85 14.97
CA VAL A 32 46.58 3.59 14.33
C VAL A 32 48.01 3.79 13.87
N ASP A 33 48.88 2.97 14.44
CA ASP A 33 50.30 2.91 14.13
C ASP A 33 50.52 2.57 12.67
N GLY A 34 51.47 3.29 12.05
CA GLY A 34 51.76 3.18 10.63
C GLY A 34 52.59 1.97 10.25
N ASN A 35 52.50 1.64 8.99
CA ASN A 35 53.37 0.80 8.17
C ASN A 35 52.99 -0.68 8.06
N LYS A 36 52.08 -0.93 7.05
CA LYS A 36 52.36 -1.91 5.96
C LYS A 36 51.34 -1.71 4.84
N PRO A 37 51.73 -1.69 3.55
CA PRO A 37 50.74 -1.71 2.47
C PRO A 37 50.12 -3.10 2.42
N THR A 38 48.85 -3.20 2.74
CA THR A 38 48.06 -4.41 2.53
C THR A 38 47.53 -4.39 1.11
N ASP A 39 48.02 -5.32 0.32
CA ASP A 39 47.51 -5.66 -0.99
C ASP A 39 46.01 -5.89 -0.95
N TYR A 40 45.24 -4.96 -1.48
CA TYR A 40 43.83 -5.18 -1.86
C TYR A 40 43.76 -5.81 -3.24
N ALA A 41 44.27 -7.03 -3.35
CA ALA A 41 44.05 -7.85 -4.54
C ALA A 41 43.69 -9.27 -4.10
N THR A 42 42.51 -9.68 -4.55
CA THR A 42 42.07 -11.07 -4.67
C THR A 42 41.87 -11.89 -3.39
N SER A 43 40.73 -11.66 -2.74
CA SER A 43 39.91 -12.72 -2.17
C SER A 43 38.46 -12.28 -2.10
N ALA A 44 37.87 -12.05 -3.25
CA ALA A 44 36.43 -12.00 -3.41
C ALA A 44 35.87 -13.42 -3.43
N SER A 45 36.08 -14.17 -2.35
CA SER A 45 35.08 -15.13 -1.91
C SER A 45 33.97 -14.33 -1.29
N ALA A 46 33.14 -13.72 -2.16
CA ALA A 46 31.86 -13.23 -1.78
C ALA A 46 31.13 -14.45 -1.20
N LYS A 47 31.09 -14.55 0.14
CA LYS A 47 30.00 -15.25 0.79
C LYS A 47 28.76 -14.65 0.14
N ARG A 48 28.08 -15.39 -0.75
CA ARG A 48 26.69 -15.13 -1.05
C ARG A 48 26.06 -14.98 0.32
N LEU A 49 25.75 -13.75 0.70
CA LEU A 49 24.73 -13.49 1.69
C LEU A 49 23.60 -14.36 1.20
N ALA A 50 23.13 -15.28 2.04
CA ALA A 50 21.94 -16.06 1.74
C ALA A 50 20.95 -15.08 1.14
N ALA A 51 20.47 -15.36 -0.08
CA ALA A 51 19.47 -14.54 -0.71
C ALA A 51 18.40 -14.33 0.35
N PRO A 52 17.94 -13.11 0.61
CA PRO A 52 16.80 -12.92 1.50
C PRO A 52 15.74 -13.91 1.05
N ASP A 53 14.98 -14.50 1.99
CA ASP A 53 13.92 -15.48 1.73
C ASP A 53 12.79 -14.85 0.90
N TRP A 54 13.08 -14.51 -0.35
CA TRP A 54 12.12 -13.99 -1.32
C TRP A 54 11.52 -15.17 -2.05
N PRO A 55 10.18 -15.19 -2.25
CA PRO A 55 9.56 -16.20 -3.08
C PRO A 55 10.16 -16.15 -4.49
N LEU A 56 10.23 -17.29 -5.11
CA LEU A 56 10.59 -17.40 -6.53
C LEU A 56 9.60 -16.53 -7.35
N LEU A 57 10.10 -15.98 -8.46
CA LEU A 57 9.20 -15.32 -9.41
C LEU A 57 8.10 -16.29 -9.82
N PRO A 58 6.84 -15.83 -9.90
CA PRO A 58 5.72 -16.69 -10.28
C PRO A 58 5.84 -17.15 -11.74
N TRP A 59 5.05 -18.16 -12.12
CA TRP A 59 4.91 -18.57 -13.53
C TRP A 59 4.22 -17.46 -14.32
N SER A 60 4.62 -17.31 -15.59
CA SER A 60 3.95 -16.39 -16.50
C SER A 60 2.51 -16.83 -16.80
N ARG A 61 1.63 -15.88 -17.01
CA ARG A 61 0.21 -16.10 -17.32
C ARG A 61 -0.12 -15.77 -18.77
N GLY A 62 0.85 -15.18 -19.47
CA GLY A 62 0.74 -14.78 -20.85
C GLY A 62 1.92 -13.88 -21.24
N PRO A 63 1.86 -13.24 -22.41
CA PRO A 63 2.99 -12.52 -22.96
C PRO A 63 3.43 -11.29 -22.14
N LEU A 64 2.51 -10.63 -21.41
CA LEU A 64 2.82 -9.45 -20.62
C LEU A 64 3.64 -9.82 -19.36
N SER A 65 3.17 -10.80 -18.61
CA SER A 65 3.90 -11.28 -17.42
C SER A 65 5.16 -12.04 -17.79
N ASP A 66 5.18 -12.79 -18.90
CA ASP A 66 6.38 -13.45 -19.39
C ASP A 66 7.51 -12.46 -19.68
N PHE A 67 7.20 -11.34 -20.32
CA PHE A 67 8.17 -10.28 -20.59
C PHE A 67 8.80 -9.75 -19.30
N VAL A 68 7.99 -9.43 -18.28
CA VAL A 68 8.47 -8.91 -17.01
C VAL A 68 9.26 -9.97 -16.24
N ILE A 69 8.75 -11.20 -16.15
CA ILE A 69 9.42 -12.31 -15.44
C ILE A 69 10.77 -12.64 -16.09
N SER A 70 10.81 -12.68 -17.43
CA SER A 70 12.05 -12.89 -18.17
C SER A 70 13.07 -11.79 -17.91
N ALA A 71 12.64 -10.53 -17.84
CA ALA A 71 13.49 -9.41 -17.47
C ALA A 71 14.04 -9.58 -16.04
N LEU A 72 13.14 -9.72 -15.06
CA LEU A 72 13.49 -9.79 -13.63
C LEU A 72 14.34 -11.02 -13.26
N SER A 73 14.34 -12.05 -14.10
CA SER A 73 15.18 -13.25 -13.95
C SER A 73 16.65 -13.03 -14.36
N GLN A 74 16.97 -11.85 -14.91
CA GLN A 74 18.28 -11.52 -15.44
C GLN A 74 18.86 -10.27 -14.74
N GLN A 75 20.10 -9.95 -15.03
CA GLN A 75 20.70 -8.67 -14.64
C GLN A 75 20.05 -7.53 -15.45
N PRO A 76 19.87 -6.33 -14.86
CA PRO A 76 19.40 -5.16 -15.58
C PRO A 76 20.19 -4.90 -16.85
N GLY A 77 19.49 -4.58 -17.95
CA GLY A 77 20.08 -4.38 -19.26
C GLY A 77 19.02 -4.10 -20.30
N THR A 78 19.43 -4.10 -21.55
CA THR A 78 18.52 -3.82 -22.67
C THR A 78 17.46 -4.91 -22.77
N LEU A 79 16.20 -4.53 -22.65
CA LEU A 79 15.06 -5.39 -22.85
C LEU A 79 14.79 -5.60 -24.35
N GLY A 80 14.22 -6.75 -24.69
CA GLY A 80 13.68 -6.99 -26.03
C GLY A 80 12.47 -6.13 -26.35
N ALA A 81 11.89 -6.33 -27.53
CA ALA A 81 10.65 -5.64 -27.89
C ALA A 81 9.50 -6.03 -26.93
N ALA A 82 8.93 -5.03 -26.28
CA ALA A 82 7.83 -5.24 -25.37
C ALA A 82 6.56 -5.72 -26.10
N PRO A 83 5.78 -6.64 -25.52
CA PRO A 83 4.49 -7.03 -26.05
C PRO A 83 3.50 -5.86 -26.00
N ARG A 84 2.56 -5.84 -26.95
CA ARG A 84 1.54 -4.78 -26.99
C ARG A 84 0.42 -5.05 -25.99
N VAL A 85 0.01 -4.01 -25.27
CA VAL A 85 -1.14 -4.05 -24.37
C VAL A 85 -2.41 -3.81 -25.18
N VAL A 86 -3.06 -4.88 -25.65
CA VAL A 86 -4.28 -4.79 -26.49
C VAL A 86 -5.28 -5.88 -26.15
N GLY A 87 -6.55 -5.53 -26.12
CA GLY A 87 -7.65 -6.51 -25.98
C GLY A 87 -7.79 -7.15 -24.59
N VAL A 88 -7.21 -6.51 -23.56
CA VAL A 88 -7.26 -6.99 -22.16
C VAL A 88 -8.22 -6.13 -21.33
N ASP A 89 -8.92 -6.73 -20.38
CA ASP A 89 -9.60 -5.97 -19.30
C ASP A 89 -8.61 -5.75 -18.17
N ALA A 90 -8.04 -4.55 -18.11
CA ALA A 90 -6.99 -4.19 -17.16
C ALA A 90 -7.39 -4.33 -15.67
N LEU A 91 -8.69 -4.52 -15.35
CA LEU A 91 -9.17 -4.70 -13.97
C LEU A 91 -9.34 -6.17 -13.56
N SER A 92 -9.23 -7.11 -14.50
CA SER A 92 -9.52 -8.53 -14.22
C SER A 92 -8.61 -9.52 -14.95
N ASP A 93 -7.91 -9.09 -16.00
CA ASP A 93 -7.02 -9.97 -16.76
C ASP A 93 -5.81 -10.40 -15.92
N ASP A 94 -5.58 -11.73 -15.84
CA ASP A 94 -4.57 -12.31 -14.96
C ASP A 94 -3.15 -12.04 -15.42
N ASP A 95 -2.89 -12.00 -16.74
CA ASP A 95 -1.56 -11.72 -17.30
C ASP A 95 -1.18 -10.26 -17.12
N PHE A 96 -2.11 -9.36 -17.46
CA PHE A 96 -1.94 -7.93 -17.29
C PHE A 96 -1.68 -7.55 -15.82
N ALA A 97 -2.55 -8.04 -14.93
CA ALA A 97 -2.47 -7.69 -13.52
C ALA A 97 -1.18 -8.19 -12.86
N LEU A 98 -0.71 -9.40 -13.24
CA LEU A 98 0.56 -9.94 -12.76
C LEU A 98 1.74 -9.13 -13.30
N ALA A 99 1.75 -8.79 -14.59
CA ALA A 99 2.82 -7.98 -15.18
C ALA A 99 2.96 -6.62 -14.46
N LEU A 100 1.83 -5.93 -14.24
CA LEU A 100 1.83 -4.64 -13.55
C LEU A 100 2.24 -4.78 -12.07
N TYR A 101 1.76 -5.81 -11.38
CA TYR A 101 2.14 -6.11 -10.00
C TYR A 101 3.66 -6.29 -9.87
N LEU A 102 4.28 -7.08 -10.72
CA LEU A 102 5.72 -7.33 -10.70
C LEU A 102 6.53 -6.05 -10.99
N CYS A 103 6.06 -5.20 -11.91
CA CYS A 103 6.67 -3.89 -12.16
C CYS A 103 6.62 -2.96 -10.93
N TYR A 104 5.66 -3.15 -10.02
CA TYR A 104 5.60 -2.39 -8.78
C TYR A 104 6.44 -3.00 -7.66
N GLU A 105 6.52 -4.33 -7.58
CA GLU A 105 7.26 -5.01 -6.51
C GLU A 105 8.74 -4.67 -6.48
N VAL A 106 9.35 -4.28 -7.61
CA VAL A 106 10.76 -3.82 -7.64
C VAL A 106 11.01 -2.57 -6.79
N HIS A 107 9.96 -1.81 -6.45
CA HIS A 107 10.04 -0.61 -5.60
C HIS A 107 9.80 -0.88 -4.11
N TYR A 108 9.47 -2.10 -3.74
CA TYR A 108 9.22 -2.49 -2.35
C TYR A 108 10.33 -3.41 -1.83
N ARG A 109 10.06 -4.70 -1.74
CA ARG A 109 11.01 -5.66 -1.19
C ARG A 109 11.81 -6.41 -2.25
N ALA A 110 11.54 -6.13 -3.50
CA ALA A 110 12.17 -6.66 -4.71
C ALA A 110 12.24 -8.21 -4.80
N VAL A 111 11.89 -8.71 -5.94
CA VAL A 111 12.01 -10.13 -6.32
C VAL A 111 13.17 -10.34 -7.29
N SER A 112 14.06 -9.35 -7.44
CA SER A 112 15.07 -9.27 -8.50
C SER A 112 16.26 -8.40 -8.10
N ASP A 113 17.20 -8.21 -9.01
CA ASP A 113 18.31 -7.27 -8.84
C ASP A 113 17.79 -5.83 -8.66
N ALA A 114 18.34 -5.08 -7.69
CA ALA A 114 17.91 -3.73 -7.35
C ALA A 114 18.08 -2.72 -8.50
N GLY A 115 18.91 -3.02 -9.50
CA GLY A 115 19.06 -2.17 -10.68
C GLY A 115 17.81 -2.07 -11.54
N TRP A 116 16.86 -2.99 -11.39
CA TRP A 116 15.56 -2.93 -12.08
C TRP A 116 14.64 -1.82 -11.57
N GLU A 117 14.83 -1.35 -10.34
CA GLU A 117 13.94 -0.35 -9.73
C GLU A 117 13.75 0.91 -10.60
N TRP A 118 14.83 1.35 -11.25
CA TRP A 118 14.84 2.57 -12.07
C TRP A 118 15.28 2.30 -13.52
N ASP A 119 15.16 1.07 -13.98
CA ASP A 119 15.50 0.72 -15.36
C ASP A 119 14.55 1.41 -16.35
N PRO A 120 15.06 2.18 -17.33
CA PRO A 120 14.22 2.98 -18.23
C PRO A 120 13.30 2.15 -19.14
N ASP A 121 13.75 0.97 -19.57
CA ASP A 121 12.97 0.12 -20.48
C ASP A 121 11.82 -0.53 -19.71
N LEU A 122 12.06 -1.03 -18.49
CA LEU A 122 11.01 -1.56 -17.61
C LEU A 122 10.02 -0.46 -17.22
N LEU A 123 10.49 0.75 -16.90
CA LEU A 123 9.63 1.89 -16.59
C LEU A 123 8.78 2.31 -17.78
N THR A 124 9.31 2.23 -19.01
CA THR A 124 8.57 2.52 -20.23
C THR A 124 7.43 1.52 -20.43
N PHE A 125 7.71 0.22 -20.27
CA PHE A 125 6.69 -0.81 -20.36
C PHE A 125 5.62 -0.66 -19.26
N ARG A 126 6.05 -0.42 -18.02
CA ARG A 126 5.11 -0.13 -16.92
C ARG A 126 4.19 1.03 -17.23
N ALA A 127 4.70 2.11 -17.84
CA ALA A 127 3.88 3.27 -18.19
C ALA A 127 2.80 2.95 -19.23
N GLU A 128 2.99 1.96 -20.10
CA GLU A 128 1.95 1.49 -21.02
C GLU A 128 0.86 0.71 -20.29
N LEU A 129 1.24 -0.18 -19.36
CA LEU A 129 0.31 -0.90 -18.49
C LEU A 129 -0.48 0.09 -17.61
N GLU A 130 0.20 1.02 -16.96
CA GLU A 130 -0.44 2.04 -16.11
C GLU A 130 -1.48 2.87 -16.87
N ARG A 131 -1.19 3.23 -18.12
CA ARG A 131 -2.14 4.00 -18.94
C ARG A 131 -3.42 3.18 -19.19
N ALA A 132 -3.28 1.92 -19.59
CA ALA A 132 -4.43 1.06 -19.81
C ALA A 132 -5.25 0.83 -18.52
N PHE A 133 -4.56 0.66 -17.38
CA PHE A 133 -5.19 0.52 -16.07
C PHE A 133 -5.92 1.80 -15.65
N GLU A 134 -5.28 2.97 -15.78
CA GLU A 134 -5.88 4.27 -15.47
C GLU A 134 -7.11 4.55 -16.34
N ASP A 135 -7.01 4.36 -17.67
CA ASP A 135 -8.11 4.59 -18.59
C ASP A 135 -9.32 3.72 -18.19
N ARG A 136 -9.09 2.45 -17.89
CA ARG A 136 -10.15 1.53 -17.49
C ARG A 136 -10.77 1.88 -16.13
N LEU A 137 -9.95 2.34 -15.16
CA LEU A 137 -10.45 2.86 -13.88
C LEU A 137 -11.32 4.10 -14.08
N ARG A 138 -10.89 5.04 -14.93
CA ARG A 138 -11.63 6.27 -15.21
C ARG A 138 -12.98 5.99 -15.86
N ASP A 139 -13.05 5.04 -16.78
CA ASP A 139 -14.30 4.62 -17.41
C ASP A 139 -15.31 4.09 -16.36
N GLU A 140 -14.87 3.26 -15.43
CA GLU A 140 -15.72 2.71 -14.37
C GLU A 140 -16.11 3.77 -13.33
N VAL A 141 -15.17 4.60 -12.89
CA VAL A 141 -15.38 5.63 -11.86
C VAL A 141 -16.20 6.82 -12.38
N ALA A 142 -16.13 7.15 -13.66
CA ALA A 142 -16.92 8.24 -14.24
C ALA A 142 -18.43 8.09 -13.99
N VAL A 143 -18.91 6.84 -13.97
CA VAL A 143 -20.31 6.50 -13.66
C VAL A 143 -20.66 6.85 -12.20
N ILE A 144 -19.68 6.75 -11.29
CA ILE A 144 -19.86 7.00 -9.85
C ILE A 144 -19.73 8.50 -9.55
N GLY A 145 -18.70 9.16 -10.10
CA GLY A 145 -18.30 10.55 -9.79
C GLY A 145 -19.29 11.62 -10.25
N SER A 146 -20.16 11.33 -11.23
CA SER A 146 -21.17 12.29 -11.70
C SER A 146 -22.27 12.64 -10.67
N ARG A 147 -22.30 11.94 -9.54
CA ARG A 147 -23.34 12.07 -8.52
C ARG A 147 -22.97 13.03 -7.38
N PHE A 148 -21.70 13.44 -7.22
CA PHE A 148 -21.21 14.13 -6.03
C PHE A 148 -20.44 15.41 -6.36
N PRO A 149 -21.11 16.58 -6.45
CA PRO A 149 -20.47 17.78 -7.00
C PRO A 149 -19.79 18.74 -6.03
N PHE A 150 -20.02 18.77 -4.70
CA PHE A 150 -19.74 20.04 -3.99
C PHE A 150 -18.91 20.04 -2.70
N GLU A 151 -18.96 19.00 -1.86
CA GLU A 151 -18.14 18.97 -0.65
C GLU A 151 -17.44 17.63 -0.53
N VAL A 152 -16.13 17.62 -0.66
CA VAL A 152 -15.34 16.39 -0.78
C VAL A 152 -15.56 15.44 0.40
N VAL A 153 -15.60 15.96 1.64
CA VAL A 153 -15.84 15.14 2.83
C VAL A 153 -17.25 14.55 2.84
N SER A 154 -18.26 15.36 2.56
CA SER A 154 -19.65 14.88 2.48
C SER A 154 -19.83 13.89 1.31
N ALA A 155 -19.21 14.17 0.16
CA ALA A 155 -19.21 13.27 -0.99
C ALA A 155 -18.53 11.93 -0.69
N LEU A 156 -17.42 11.94 0.06
CA LEU A 156 -16.75 10.72 0.53
C LEU A 156 -17.67 9.90 1.45
N ASP A 157 -18.32 10.56 2.43
CA ASP A 157 -19.29 9.90 3.31
C ASP A 157 -20.46 9.29 2.53
N GLU A 158 -20.91 9.96 1.47
CA GLU A 158 -21.98 9.47 0.61
C GLU A 158 -21.53 8.30 -0.27
N LEU A 159 -20.33 8.37 -0.84
CA LEU A 159 -19.73 7.27 -1.60
C LEU A 159 -19.65 5.99 -0.75
N ILE A 160 -19.18 6.11 0.50
CA ILE A 160 -19.08 4.98 1.43
C ILE A 160 -20.49 4.44 1.76
N ARG A 161 -21.45 5.31 2.09
CA ARG A 161 -22.83 4.90 2.42
C ARG A 161 -23.59 4.30 1.25
N ALA A 162 -23.26 4.69 0.03
CA ALA A 162 -23.92 4.20 -1.18
C ALA A 162 -23.46 2.78 -1.59
N GLN A 163 -22.45 2.22 -0.91
CA GLN A 163 -22.01 0.85 -1.19
C GLN A 163 -23.12 -0.15 -0.87
N SER A 164 -23.52 -0.92 -1.88
CA SER A 164 -24.61 -1.91 -1.81
C SER A 164 -24.20 -3.32 -2.23
N GLY A 165 -22.90 -3.55 -2.34
CA GLY A 165 -22.36 -4.85 -2.76
C GLY A 165 -22.47 -5.92 -1.67
N PRO A 166 -22.19 -7.18 -2.00
CA PRO A 166 -22.23 -8.27 -1.04
C PRO A 166 -21.12 -8.09 0.02
N SER A 167 -21.48 -8.33 1.28
CA SER A 167 -20.55 -8.26 2.40
C SER A 167 -19.77 -9.58 2.55
N LEU A 168 -18.51 -9.58 2.11
CA LEU A 168 -17.60 -10.73 2.24
C LEU A 168 -17.37 -11.08 3.72
N SER A 169 -17.17 -10.09 4.59
CA SER A 169 -16.96 -10.32 6.02
C SER A 169 -18.17 -10.91 6.72
N ALA A 170 -19.39 -10.49 6.34
CA ALA A 170 -20.62 -11.09 6.86
C ALA A 170 -20.74 -12.55 6.42
N TYR A 171 -20.53 -12.84 5.14
CA TYR A 171 -20.54 -14.21 4.62
C TYR A 171 -19.54 -15.11 5.35
N ILE A 172 -18.28 -14.67 5.49
CA ILE A 172 -17.23 -15.45 6.17
C ILE A 172 -17.61 -15.72 7.62
N LEU A 173 -18.19 -14.73 8.33
CA LEU A 173 -18.62 -14.91 9.71
C LEU A 173 -19.79 -15.89 9.83
N GLU A 174 -20.80 -15.76 8.98
CA GLU A 174 -22.07 -16.49 9.14
C GLU A 174 -22.05 -17.88 8.51
N SER A 175 -21.48 -18.00 7.33
CA SER A 175 -21.60 -19.18 6.47
C SER A 175 -20.27 -19.72 5.94
N GLY A 176 -19.18 -18.92 6.01
CA GLY A 176 -17.88 -19.30 5.44
C GLY A 176 -17.27 -20.53 6.12
N THR A 177 -16.53 -21.32 5.37
CA THR A 177 -15.72 -22.45 5.86
C THR A 177 -14.32 -21.99 6.27
N LEU A 178 -13.58 -22.85 6.99
CA LEU A 178 -12.18 -22.57 7.32
C LEU A 178 -11.32 -22.44 6.05
N ASP A 179 -11.57 -23.26 5.03
CA ASP A 179 -10.82 -23.22 3.77
C ASP A 179 -11.10 -21.92 3.00
N GLN A 180 -12.33 -21.43 3.00
CA GLN A 180 -12.66 -20.11 2.42
C GLN A 180 -12.02 -18.96 3.20
N LEU A 181 -11.90 -19.06 4.53
CA LEU A 181 -11.17 -18.08 5.33
C LEU A 181 -9.67 -18.12 5.03
N ARG A 182 -9.07 -19.31 4.87
CA ARG A 182 -7.69 -19.47 4.43
C ARG A 182 -7.47 -18.85 3.04
N GLU A 183 -8.36 -19.15 2.10
CA GLU A 183 -8.32 -18.59 0.75
C GLU A 183 -8.42 -17.07 0.77
N PHE A 184 -9.32 -16.49 1.57
CA PHE A 184 -9.39 -15.06 1.79
C PHE A 184 -8.06 -14.47 2.31
N CYS A 185 -7.41 -15.11 3.28
CA CYS A 185 -6.11 -14.66 3.78
C CYS A 185 -4.99 -14.77 2.73
N MET A 186 -5.04 -15.79 1.84
CA MET A 186 -4.12 -15.87 0.70
C MET A 186 -4.30 -14.67 -0.24
N HIS A 187 -5.54 -14.30 -0.58
CA HIS A 187 -5.81 -13.12 -1.40
C HIS A 187 -5.26 -11.84 -0.76
N ARG A 188 -5.50 -11.66 0.54
CA ARG A 188 -5.07 -10.45 1.26
C ARG A 188 -3.57 -10.38 1.50
N SER A 189 -2.84 -11.49 1.40
CA SER A 189 -1.39 -11.55 1.67
C SER A 189 -0.57 -10.62 0.77
N ALA A 190 -0.99 -10.40 -0.48
CA ALA A 190 -0.29 -9.52 -1.41
C ALA A 190 -0.27 -8.04 -0.97
N TYR A 191 -1.23 -7.62 -0.12
CA TYR A 191 -1.27 -6.29 0.47
C TYR A 191 -0.91 -6.29 1.95
N GLN A 192 -1.58 -7.10 2.78
CA GLN A 192 -1.46 -7.00 4.24
C GLN A 192 -0.09 -7.41 4.78
N LEU A 193 0.70 -8.22 4.07
CA LEU A 193 2.11 -8.49 4.43
C LEU A 193 3.05 -7.31 4.16
N LYS A 194 2.60 -6.27 3.46
CA LYS A 194 3.28 -4.99 3.26
C LYS A 194 2.38 -3.80 3.59
N GLU A 195 1.45 -3.99 4.50
CA GLU A 195 0.53 -2.95 4.95
C GLU A 195 1.30 -1.73 5.45
N ALA A 196 0.76 -0.54 5.19
CA ALA A 196 1.39 0.75 5.37
C ALA A 196 2.46 1.13 4.33
N ASP A 197 3.26 0.20 3.81
CA ASP A 197 4.36 0.51 2.88
C ASP A 197 3.92 1.38 1.68
N PRO A 198 2.84 1.04 0.94
CA PRO A 198 2.41 1.87 -0.19
C PRO A 198 2.01 3.29 0.23
N HIS A 199 1.24 3.44 1.30
CA HIS A 199 0.76 4.74 1.75
C HIS A 199 1.87 5.65 2.27
N THR A 200 2.97 5.07 2.80
CA THR A 200 4.15 5.81 3.27
C THR A 200 4.76 6.67 2.18
N PHE A 201 4.69 6.29 0.90
CA PHE A 201 5.13 7.12 -0.22
C PHE A 201 4.35 8.44 -0.36
N GLY A 202 3.17 8.56 0.24
CA GLY A 202 2.39 9.80 0.32
C GLY A 202 3.02 10.85 1.22
N ILE A 203 3.68 10.46 2.31
CA ILE A 203 4.21 11.35 3.33
C ILE A 203 5.10 12.47 2.76
N PRO A 204 6.13 12.20 1.93
CA PRO A 204 6.98 13.26 1.38
C PRO A 204 6.25 14.19 0.39
N ARG A 205 5.07 13.81 -0.09
CA ARG A 205 4.32 14.51 -1.13
C ARG A 205 3.16 15.36 -0.60
N LEU A 206 2.87 15.24 0.69
CA LEU A 206 1.86 16.02 1.41
C LEU A 206 2.51 17.12 2.25
N THR A 207 1.71 18.10 2.65
CA THR A 207 2.12 19.21 3.52
C THR A 207 1.08 19.43 4.63
N GLY A 208 1.46 20.25 5.62
CA GLY A 208 0.54 20.72 6.65
C GLY A 208 -0.18 19.61 7.43
N GLU A 209 -1.47 19.83 7.65
CA GLU A 209 -2.31 18.96 8.48
C GLU A 209 -2.51 17.57 7.85
N ALA A 210 -2.69 17.50 6.53
CA ALA A 210 -2.84 16.23 5.82
C ALA A 210 -1.61 15.33 5.99
N LYS A 211 -0.41 15.89 5.91
CA LYS A 211 0.83 15.15 6.19
C LYS A 211 0.90 14.66 7.63
N ALA A 212 0.62 15.55 8.59
CA ALA A 212 0.66 15.21 10.01
C ALA A 212 -0.33 14.07 10.35
N ALA A 213 -1.54 14.13 9.80
CA ALA A 213 -2.55 13.11 9.96
C ALA A 213 -2.12 11.76 9.34
N MET A 214 -1.56 11.77 8.12
CA MET A 214 -1.04 10.55 7.49
C MET A 214 0.10 9.94 8.31
N VAL A 215 1.02 10.75 8.83
CA VAL A 215 2.13 10.26 9.68
C VAL A 215 1.60 9.64 10.97
N GLU A 216 0.54 10.22 11.59
CA GLU A 216 -0.08 9.70 12.80
C GLU A 216 -0.68 8.31 12.56
N ILE A 217 -1.45 8.11 11.48
CA ILE A 217 -1.98 6.80 11.08
C ILE A 217 -0.82 5.83 10.81
N GLN A 218 0.11 6.20 9.92
CA GLN A 218 1.23 5.34 9.55
C GLN A 218 2.12 4.95 10.73
N TYR A 219 2.28 5.81 11.73
CA TYR A 219 3.04 5.48 12.94
C TYR A 219 2.41 4.28 13.68
N GLU A 220 1.08 4.23 13.77
CA GLU A 220 0.38 3.10 14.40
C GLU A 220 0.38 1.86 13.52
N GLU A 221 0.23 2.01 12.19
CA GLU A 221 0.36 0.92 11.23
C GLU A 221 1.73 0.21 11.33
N TYR A 222 2.79 0.98 11.59
CA TYR A 222 4.12 0.44 11.89
C TYR A 222 4.30 0.08 13.38
N GLY A 223 3.22 -0.26 14.09
CA GLY A 223 3.25 -0.78 15.45
C GLY A 223 3.76 0.22 16.49
N SER A 224 3.58 1.53 16.26
CA SER A 224 4.09 2.61 17.12
C SER A 224 5.59 2.49 17.41
N GLY A 225 6.34 1.97 16.44
CA GLY A 225 7.79 1.75 16.54
C GLY A 225 8.18 0.41 17.19
N VAL A 226 7.23 -0.46 17.49
CA VAL A 226 7.47 -1.81 18.01
C VAL A 226 7.33 -2.83 16.89
N ALA A 227 8.44 -3.44 16.47
CA ALA A 227 8.46 -4.33 15.30
C ALA A 227 7.45 -5.50 15.38
N ALA A 228 7.24 -6.08 16.57
CA ALA A 228 6.29 -7.17 16.77
C ALA A 228 4.81 -6.73 16.68
N GLU A 229 4.55 -5.42 16.78
CA GLU A 229 3.21 -4.82 16.70
C GLU A 229 2.90 -4.22 15.32
N MET A 230 3.84 -4.27 14.36
CA MET A 230 3.56 -3.86 12.98
C MET A 230 2.40 -4.69 12.42
N HIS A 231 1.43 -4.06 11.78
CA HIS A 231 0.24 -4.74 11.27
C HIS A 231 0.59 -5.86 10.28
N SER A 232 1.58 -5.66 9.43
CA SER A 232 2.11 -6.71 8.54
C SER A 232 2.63 -7.94 9.30
N VAL A 233 3.25 -7.75 10.47
CA VAL A 233 3.73 -8.85 11.34
C VAL A 233 2.56 -9.54 12.04
N LEU A 234 1.58 -8.77 12.51
CA LEU A 234 0.36 -9.32 13.11
C LEU A 234 -0.43 -10.16 12.10
N PHE A 235 -0.53 -9.70 10.83
CA PHE A 235 -1.15 -10.48 9.77
C PHE A 235 -0.38 -11.77 9.45
N ALA A 236 0.96 -11.70 9.42
CA ALA A 236 1.80 -12.90 9.29
C ALA A 236 1.54 -13.92 10.42
N ASN A 237 1.26 -13.47 11.63
CA ASN A 237 0.86 -14.36 12.75
C ASN A 237 -0.53 -14.97 12.51
N THR A 238 -1.48 -14.22 11.96
CA THR A 238 -2.78 -14.78 11.54
C THR A 238 -2.59 -15.89 10.50
N MET A 239 -1.75 -15.66 9.49
CA MET A 239 -1.47 -16.66 8.47
C MET A 239 -0.87 -17.94 9.06
N ARG A 240 0.11 -17.83 9.97
CA ARG A 240 0.69 -18.98 10.69
C ARG A 240 -0.36 -19.75 11.49
N ALA A 241 -1.28 -19.02 12.16
CA ALA A 241 -2.36 -19.65 12.93
C ALA A 241 -3.39 -20.38 12.05
N LEU A 242 -3.42 -20.09 10.75
CA LEU A 242 -4.23 -20.73 9.74
C LEU A 242 -3.45 -21.81 8.94
N ASP A 243 -2.24 -22.16 9.34
CA ASP A 243 -1.32 -23.06 8.62
C ASP A 243 -0.98 -22.58 7.20
N LEU A 244 -0.86 -21.26 7.01
CA LEU A 244 -0.47 -20.62 5.77
C LEU A 244 0.98 -20.12 5.82
N ASP A 245 1.67 -20.09 4.68
CA ASP A 245 2.98 -19.50 4.57
C ASP A 245 2.91 -17.96 4.70
N PRO A 246 3.54 -17.36 5.72
CA PRO A 246 3.51 -15.93 5.95
C PRO A 246 4.55 -15.14 5.16
N SER A 247 5.29 -15.80 4.25
CA SER A 247 6.32 -15.13 3.45
C SER A 247 5.65 -14.21 2.40
N CYS A 248 6.17 -13.00 2.26
CA CYS A 248 5.63 -12.05 1.29
C CYS A 248 5.72 -12.63 -0.13
N GLY A 249 4.61 -12.59 -0.87
CA GLY A 249 4.55 -13.08 -2.25
C GLY A 249 4.31 -14.59 -2.41
N SER A 250 4.29 -15.41 -1.34
CA SER A 250 4.11 -16.87 -1.43
C SER A 250 2.88 -17.31 -2.21
N TYR A 251 1.85 -16.49 -2.28
CA TYR A 251 0.59 -16.81 -2.95
C TYR A 251 0.37 -16.08 -4.27
N VAL A 252 1.30 -15.21 -4.70
CA VAL A 252 1.15 -14.44 -5.96
C VAL A 252 0.87 -15.35 -7.15
N GLU A 253 1.46 -16.54 -7.16
CA GLU A 253 1.24 -17.57 -8.17
C GLU A 253 -0.24 -17.88 -8.43
N VAL A 254 -1.06 -17.87 -7.39
CA VAL A 254 -2.47 -18.27 -7.46
C VAL A 254 -3.47 -17.12 -7.33
N LEU A 255 -3.00 -15.87 -7.15
CA LEU A 255 -3.89 -14.71 -7.03
C LEU A 255 -4.44 -14.28 -8.40
N PRO A 256 -5.76 -14.17 -8.58
CA PRO A 256 -6.35 -13.72 -9.84
C PRO A 256 -6.14 -12.22 -10.08
N GLY A 257 -6.33 -11.80 -11.32
CA GLY A 257 -6.20 -10.41 -11.74
C GLY A 257 -7.07 -9.45 -10.95
N THR A 258 -8.28 -9.85 -10.56
CA THR A 258 -9.17 -9.06 -9.70
C THR A 258 -8.57 -8.75 -8.33
N THR A 259 -7.80 -9.68 -7.75
CA THR A 259 -7.08 -9.45 -6.50
C THR A 259 -5.88 -8.53 -6.72
N LEU A 260 -5.06 -8.83 -7.71
CA LEU A 260 -3.87 -8.03 -8.00
C LEU A 260 -4.24 -6.58 -8.40
N ALA A 261 -5.40 -6.35 -9.01
CA ALA A 261 -5.87 -5.01 -9.35
C ALA A 261 -6.04 -4.11 -8.12
N THR A 262 -6.48 -4.64 -6.96
CA THR A 262 -6.58 -3.85 -5.72
C THR A 262 -5.21 -3.40 -5.23
N VAL A 263 -4.20 -4.27 -5.32
CA VAL A 263 -2.82 -3.99 -4.91
C VAL A 263 -2.10 -3.07 -5.92
N ASN A 264 -2.39 -3.26 -7.21
CA ASN A 264 -1.86 -2.41 -8.27
C ASN A 264 -2.39 -0.97 -8.15
N LEU A 265 -3.66 -0.80 -7.75
CA LEU A 265 -4.23 0.53 -7.54
C LEU A 265 -3.46 1.35 -6.51
N VAL A 266 -3.25 0.80 -5.32
CA VAL A 266 -2.53 1.53 -4.27
C VAL A 266 -1.08 1.78 -4.66
N SER A 267 -0.42 0.83 -5.34
CA SER A 267 0.95 0.99 -5.82
C SER A 267 1.06 2.08 -6.90
N MET A 268 0.12 2.15 -7.84
CA MET A 268 0.05 3.24 -8.82
C MET A 268 -0.08 4.61 -8.14
N PHE A 269 -0.99 4.72 -7.18
CA PHE A 269 -1.17 5.97 -6.44
C PHE A 269 0.06 6.32 -5.59
N ALA A 270 0.67 5.33 -4.97
CA ALA A 270 1.86 5.46 -4.13
C ALA A 270 3.08 5.96 -4.90
N LEU A 271 3.37 5.40 -6.07
CA LEU A 271 4.61 5.67 -6.78
C LEU A 271 4.56 6.96 -7.62
N HIS A 272 3.38 7.52 -7.90
CA HIS A 272 3.23 8.73 -8.69
C HIS A 272 2.78 9.94 -7.86
N ARG A 273 3.59 11.01 -7.83
CA ARG A 273 3.26 12.27 -7.13
C ARG A 273 1.93 12.87 -7.58
N ARG A 274 1.57 12.72 -8.86
CA ARG A 274 0.29 13.22 -9.41
C ARG A 274 -0.94 12.59 -8.74
N TRP A 275 -0.78 11.40 -8.18
CA TRP A 275 -1.84 10.65 -7.52
C TRP A 275 -1.87 10.79 -5.99
N ARG A 276 -1.10 11.75 -5.41
CA ARG A 276 -1.04 11.92 -3.95
C ARG A 276 -2.41 12.10 -3.29
N ALA A 277 -3.34 12.77 -3.97
CA ALA A 277 -4.70 12.98 -3.46
C ALA A 277 -5.56 11.74 -3.61
N ALA A 278 -5.42 10.98 -4.68
CA ALA A 278 -6.09 9.68 -4.84
C ALA A 278 -5.60 8.68 -3.79
N LEU A 279 -4.30 8.70 -3.45
CA LEU A 279 -3.76 7.90 -2.36
C LEU A 279 -4.38 8.25 -1.01
N VAL A 280 -4.61 9.54 -0.75
CA VAL A 280 -5.33 10.03 0.45
C VAL A 280 -6.77 9.52 0.47
N GLY A 281 -7.47 9.58 -0.66
CA GLY A 281 -8.83 9.05 -0.79
C GLY A 281 -8.90 7.54 -0.59
N HIS A 282 -7.93 6.81 -1.13
CA HIS A 282 -7.77 5.36 -0.95
C HIS A 282 -7.61 4.99 0.54
N LEU A 283 -6.64 5.61 1.23
CA LEU A 283 -6.40 5.35 2.66
C LEU A 283 -7.64 5.71 3.48
N ALA A 284 -8.27 6.87 3.21
CA ALA A 284 -9.46 7.29 3.94
C ALA A 284 -10.60 6.27 3.86
N VAL A 285 -10.81 5.61 2.72
CA VAL A 285 -11.80 4.54 2.60
C VAL A 285 -11.44 3.37 3.51
N PHE A 286 -10.20 2.94 3.55
CA PHE A 286 -9.79 1.83 4.39
C PHE A 286 -10.04 2.14 5.86
N GLU A 287 -9.57 3.28 6.35
CA GLU A 287 -9.74 3.70 7.74
C GLU A 287 -11.22 3.88 8.14
N MET A 288 -12.03 4.41 7.21
CA MET A 288 -13.45 4.70 7.49
C MET A 288 -14.39 3.48 7.35
N THR A 289 -13.92 2.37 6.78
CA THR A 289 -14.79 1.21 6.50
C THR A 289 -14.34 -0.10 7.14
N SER A 290 -13.20 -0.15 7.81
CA SER A 290 -12.56 -1.37 8.33
C SER A 290 -13.16 -1.91 9.63
N VAL A 291 -13.59 -1.06 10.56
CA VAL A 291 -13.97 -1.45 11.93
C VAL A 291 -14.94 -2.65 11.97
N GLU A 292 -16.05 -2.56 11.24
CA GLU A 292 -17.07 -3.61 11.25
C GLU A 292 -16.60 -4.90 10.53
N PRO A 293 -15.99 -4.84 9.33
CA PRO A 293 -15.38 -6.01 8.70
C PRO A 293 -14.30 -6.69 9.56
N MET A 294 -13.41 -5.93 10.18
CA MET A 294 -12.34 -6.47 11.04
C MET A 294 -12.93 -7.19 12.27
N ALA A 295 -13.97 -6.62 12.91
CA ALA A 295 -14.68 -7.28 13.99
C ALA A 295 -15.34 -8.60 13.54
N ARG A 296 -15.87 -8.67 12.33
CA ARG A 296 -16.46 -9.88 11.76
C ARG A 296 -15.39 -10.93 11.47
N TYR A 297 -14.25 -10.57 10.91
CA TYR A 297 -13.14 -11.50 10.63
C TYR A 297 -12.54 -12.05 11.93
N SER A 298 -12.34 -11.23 12.96
CA SER A 298 -11.89 -11.70 14.28
C SER A 298 -12.86 -12.74 14.87
N LYS A 299 -14.18 -12.48 14.81
CA LYS A 299 -15.20 -13.42 15.27
C LYS A 299 -15.22 -14.71 14.44
N ALA A 300 -15.01 -14.62 13.13
CA ALA A 300 -14.93 -15.80 12.26
C ALA A 300 -13.72 -16.68 12.60
N LEU A 301 -12.55 -16.07 12.80
CA LEU A 301 -11.36 -16.78 13.29
C LEU A 301 -11.60 -17.49 14.63
N ALA A 302 -12.26 -16.79 15.58
CA ALA A 302 -12.64 -17.39 16.86
C ALA A 302 -13.58 -18.58 16.69
N ARG A 303 -14.55 -18.53 15.76
CA ARG A 303 -15.46 -19.62 15.43
C ARG A 303 -14.70 -20.87 14.96
N PHE A 304 -13.55 -20.70 14.31
CA PHE A 304 -12.68 -21.81 13.89
C PHE A 304 -11.60 -22.18 14.92
N GLY A 305 -11.68 -21.66 16.15
CA GLY A 305 -10.77 -22.02 17.21
C GLY A 305 -9.43 -21.31 17.19
N ILE A 306 -9.25 -20.29 16.36
CA ILE A 306 -8.03 -19.48 16.32
C ILE A 306 -7.95 -18.61 17.57
N GLY A 307 -6.84 -18.75 18.32
CA GLY A 307 -6.59 -18.03 19.55
C GLY A 307 -6.33 -16.53 19.38
N PRO A 308 -6.19 -15.76 20.50
CA PRO A 308 -6.01 -14.32 20.48
C PRO A 308 -4.83 -13.84 19.63
N GLU A 309 -3.68 -14.53 19.68
CA GLU A 309 -2.50 -14.18 18.86
C GLU A 309 -2.79 -14.22 17.37
N GLY A 310 -3.50 -15.24 16.87
CA GLY A 310 -3.88 -15.34 15.47
C GLY A 310 -4.98 -14.38 15.06
N ARG A 311 -5.69 -13.75 15.99
CA ARG A 311 -6.73 -12.74 15.73
C ARG A 311 -6.26 -11.31 15.92
N ARG A 312 -5.07 -11.13 16.53
CA ARG A 312 -4.58 -9.83 16.97
C ARG A 312 -4.57 -8.78 15.88
N PHE A 313 -4.23 -9.15 14.63
CA PHE A 313 -4.30 -8.26 13.48
C PHE A 313 -5.67 -7.58 13.35
N TYR A 314 -6.73 -8.38 13.40
CA TYR A 314 -8.10 -7.86 13.29
C TYR A 314 -8.55 -7.12 14.55
N ASP A 315 -8.15 -7.60 15.72
CA ASP A 315 -8.56 -7.00 17.00
C ASP A 315 -7.96 -5.60 17.21
N VAL A 316 -6.71 -5.37 16.77
CA VAL A 316 -6.09 -4.03 16.86
C VAL A 316 -6.74 -3.03 15.90
N HIS A 317 -7.11 -3.45 14.69
CA HIS A 317 -7.82 -2.60 13.75
C HIS A 317 -9.19 -2.16 14.27
N VAL A 318 -9.93 -3.03 14.96
CA VAL A 318 -11.22 -2.63 15.57
C VAL A 318 -11.05 -1.45 16.51
N ILE A 319 -9.94 -1.41 17.26
CA ILE A 319 -9.68 -0.35 18.25
C ILE A 319 -9.07 0.89 17.59
N ALA A 320 -8.08 0.70 16.71
CA ALA A 320 -7.34 1.79 16.09
C ALA A 320 -8.22 2.59 15.10
N ASP A 321 -8.99 1.88 14.27
CA ASP A 321 -9.70 2.49 13.16
C ASP A 321 -10.94 3.27 13.59
N GLU A 322 -11.49 3.06 14.79
CA GLU A 322 -12.46 4.01 15.37
C GLU A 322 -11.90 5.43 15.46
N ARG A 323 -10.61 5.59 15.73
CA ARG A 323 -9.92 6.87 15.78
C ARG A 323 -9.36 7.26 14.42
N HIS A 324 -8.75 6.32 13.70
CA HIS A 324 -8.17 6.55 12.38
C HIS A 324 -9.21 7.06 11.38
N ALA A 325 -10.45 6.55 11.43
CA ALA A 325 -11.55 7.03 10.60
C ALA A 325 -11.76 8.54 10.73
N LEU A 326 -11.73 9.06 11.96
CA LEU A 326 -11.88 10.49 12.23
C LEU A 326 -10.64 11.28 11.78
N ILE A 327 -9.44 10.75 12.00
CA ILE A 327 -8.17 11.37 11.55
C ILE A 327 -8.14 11.44 10.03
N ALA A 328 -8.47 10.34 9.36
CA ALA A 328 -8.48 10.25 7.90
C ALA A 328 -9.50 11.22 7.28
N ARG A 329 -10.72 11.26 7.82
CA ARG A 329 -11.81 12.10 7.33
C ARG A 329 -11.57 13.59 7.63
N ASP A 330 -11.38 13.95 8.90
CA ASP A 330 -11.49 15.33 9.38
C ASP A 330 -10.15 16.10 9.34
N ARG A 331 -9.03 15.37 9.33
CA ARG A 331 -7.68 15.95 9.32
C ARG A 331 -6.92 15.67 8.04
N MET A 332 -6.89 14.43 7.56
CA MET A 332 -6.14 14.08 6.35
C MET A 332 -6.87 14.58 5.10
N VAL A 333 -8.10 14.12 4.82
CA VAL A 333 -8.89 14.55 3.65
C VAL A 333 -9.26 16.01 3.77
N ALA A 334 -9.90 16.42 4.85
CA ALA A 334 -10.33 17.80 5.04
C ALA A 334 -9.15 18.79 5.08
N GLY A 335 -8.02 18.38 5.66
CA GLY A 335 -6.80 19.18 5.68
C GLY A 335 -6.20 19.37 4.28
N LEU A 336 -6.18 18.30 3.47
CA LEU A 336 -5.71 18.38 2.09
C LEU A 336 -6.58 19.32 1.25
N VAL A 337 -7.89 19.12 1.25
CA VAL A 337 -8.79 19.92 0.39
C VAL A 337 -8.95 21.36 0.87
N ARG A 338 -8.70 21.68 2.15
CA ARG A 338 -8.57 23.06 2.61
C ARG A 338 -7.34 23.75 2.08
N ALA A 339 -6.24 23.04 1.98
CA ALA A 339 -4.97 23.59 1.49
C ALA A 339 -4.89 23.63 -0.04
N GLU A 340 -5.42 22.62 -0.72
CA GLU A 340 -5.37 22.40 -2.17
C GLU A 340 -6.76 21.96 -2.67
N PRO A 341 -7.76 22.89 -2.77
CA PRO A 341 -9.14 22.52 -3.13
C PRO A 341 -9.29 21.82 -4.49
N GLU A 342 -8.39 22.12 -5.43
CA GLU A 342 -8.35 21.53 -6.76
C GLU A 342 -8.08 20.02 -6.75
N LEU A 343 -7.58 19.48 -5.65
CA LEU A 343 -7.33 18.05 -5.48
C LEU A 343 -8.56 17.25 -5.02
N GLY A 344 -9.64 17.91 -4.69
CA GLY A 344 -10.88 17.26 -4.26
C GLY A 344 -11.37 16.15 -5.20
N PRO A 345 -11.44 16.38 -6.51
CA PRO A 345 -11.82 15.35 -7.48
C PRO A 345 -10.91 14.12 -7.46
N ASP A 346 -9.60 14.31 -7.26
CA ASP A 346 -8.65 13.18 -7.19
C ASP A 346 -8.82 12.38 -5.90
N VAL A 347 -9.14 13.02 -4.75
CA VAL A 347 -9.50 12.31 -3.50
C VAL A 347 -10.71 11.40 -3.74
N LEU A 348 -11.78 11.94 -4.34
CA LEU A 348 -12.98 11.17 -4.64
C LEU A 348 -12.75 10.08 -5.69
N PHE A 349 -11.89 10.33 -6.67
CA PHE A 349 -11.48 9.31 -7.64
C PHE A 349 -10.80 8.14 -6.94
N GLY A 350 -9.81 8.41 -6.06
CA GLY A 350 -9.11 7.37 -5.32
C GLY A 350 -10.05 6.55 -4.42
N ALA A 351 -10.97 7.22 -3.72
CA ALA A 351 -11.98 6.57 -2.90
C ALA A 351 -12.95 5.70 -3.72
N ALA A 352 -13.47 6.23 -4.83
CA ALA A 352 -14.38 5.50 -5.68
C ALA A 352 -13.72 4.29 -6.37
N ALA A 353 -12.45 4.44 -6.79
CA ALA A 353 -11.70 3.37 -7.43
C ALA A 353 -11.48 2.17 -6.49
N ILE A 354 -11.06 2.42 -5.24
CA ILE A 354 -10.87 1.31 -4.30
C ILE A 354 -12.20 0.67 -3.90
N LEU A 355 -13.26 1.44 -3.64
CA LEU A 355 -14.59 0.91 -3.34
C LEU A 355 -15.10 0.00 -4.47
N MET A 356 -14.91 0.41 -5.72
CA MET A 356 -15.30 -0.37 -6.90
C MET A 356 -14.47 -1.68 -7.00
N LEU A 357 -13.15 -1.61 -6.82
CA LEU A 357 -12.30 -2.81 -6.89
C LEU A 357 -12.57 -3.77 -5.73
N GLU A 358 -12.79 -3.30 -4.51
CA GLU A 358 -13.19 -4.11 -3.37
C GLU A 358 -14.54 -4.82 -3.61
N GLN A 359 -15.48 -4.14 -4.26
CA GLN A 359 -16.74 -4.75 -4.66
C GLN A 359 -16.55 -5.85 -5.72
N LYS A 360 -15.69 -5.62 -6.74
CA LYS A 360 -15.33 -6.63 -7.74
C LYS A 360 -14.64 -7.83 -7.09
N PHE A 361 -13.72 -7.57 -6.18
CA PHE A 361 -13.02 -8.59 -5.39
C PHE A 361 -14.00 -9.45 -4.58
N ALA A 362 -14.88 -8.82 -3.78
CA ALA A 362 -15.88 -9.56 -3.01
C ALA A 362 -16.84 -10.38 -3.89
N THR A 363 -17.27 -9.81 -5.03
CA THR A 363 -18.14 -10.49 -5.98
C THR A 363 -17.43 -11.71 -6.60
N HIS A 364 -16.15 -11.61 -6.92
CA HIS A 364 -15.36 -12.71 -7.46
C HIS A 364 -15.28 -13.89 -6.47
N LEU A 365 -14.88 -13.62 -5.21
CA LEU A 365 -14.76 -14.66 -4.20
C LEU A 365 -16.11 -15.33 -3.91
N LEU A 366 -17.14 -14.54 -3.64
CA LEU A 366 -18.46 -15.07 -3.32
C LEU A 366 -19.09 -15.81 -4.50
N GLY A 367 -18.85 -15.34 -5.73
CA GLY A 367 -19.31 -16.01 -6.94
C GLY A 367 -18.68 -17.39 -7.12
N ALA A 368 -17.37 -17.52 -6.93
CA ALA A 368 -16.67 -18.80 -6.98
C ALA A 368 -17.15 -19.75 -5.86
N TRP A 369 -17.24 -19.26 -4.64
CA TRP A 369 -17.68 -20.06 -3.50
C TRP A 369 -19.15 -20.53 -3.60
N ALA A 370 -20.02 -19.72 -4.19
CA ALA A 370 -21.41 -20.12 -4.46
C ALA A 370 -21.50 -21.31 -5.44
N LEU A 371 -20.48 -21.47 -6.29
CA LEU A 371 -20.34 -22.61 -7.21
C LEU A 371 -19.54 -23.78 -6.61
N ASN A 372 -19.16 -23.69 -5.32
CA ASN A 372 -18.23 -24.61 -4.64
C ASN A 372 -16.88 -24.74 -5.37
N GLN A 373 -16.39 -23.63 -5.92
CA GLN A 373 -15.09 -23.53 -6.57
C GLN A 373 -14.17 -22.64 -5.75
N SER A 374 -12.85 -22.85 -5.89
CA SER A 374 -11.86 -21.90 -5.39
C SER A 374 -11.92 -20.61 -6.20
N SER A 375 -11.74 -19.47 -5.55
CA SER A 375 -11.59 -18.16 -6.20
C SER A 375 -10.14 -17.88 -6.63
N LEU A 376 -9.20 -18.77 -6.28
CA LEU A 376 -7.81 -18.71 -6.72
C LEU A 376 -7.67 -19.25 -8.16
N VAL A 377 -6.63 -18.80 -8.86
CA VAL A 377 -6.29 -19.31 -10.19
C VAL A 377 -5.98 -20.80 -10.10
N GLN A 378 -6.67 -21.61 -10.92
CA GLN A 378 -6.45 -23.03 -11.01
C GLN A 378 -5.48 -23.33 -12.17
N TRP A 379 -4.27 -23.81 -11.84
CA TRP A 379 -3.35 -24.27 -12.86
C TRP A 379 -3.76 -25.69 -13.30
N ASN A 380 -4.17 -25.84 -14.56
CA ASN A 380 -4.31 -27.16 -15.14
C ASN A 380 -2.92 -27.76 -15.39
N LEU A 381 -2.38 -28.50 -14.43
CA LEU A 381 -1.13 -29.25 -14.55
C LEU A 381 -1.17 -30.38 -15.59
N SER A 382 -2.22 -30.46 -16.41
CA SER A 382 -2.43 -31.53 -17.42
C SER A 382 -1.97 -31.18 -18.83
N ALA A 383 -1.21 -30.09 -19.01
CA ALA A 383 -0.65 -29.71 -20.32
C ALA A 383 0.89 -29.61 -20.26
N SER A 384 1.56 -30.73 -19.96
CA SER A 384 3.01 -30.90 -20.18
C SER A 384 3.28 -32.19 -20.93
#